data_879ca2e9d9a318a309f16cc096617988
#
_entry.id   879ca2e9d9a318a309f16cc096617988
#
_cell.length_a   1.000
_cell.length_b   1.000
_cell.length_c   1.000
_cell.angle_alpha   90.00
_cell.angle_beta   90.00
_cell.angle_gamma   90.00
#
_symmetry.space_group_name_H-M   'P 1'
#
loop_
_entity.id
_entity.type
_entity.pdbx_description
1 polymer ?
#
loop_
_entity_poly.entity_id
_entity_poly.type
_entity_poly.pdbx_seq_one_letter_code
_entity_poly.pdbx_strand_id
1 'polypeptide(L)'
;QQLTLITKSIKDGEMLKNPVLVKNMQAAIDAGKAIHLMGLVGTGGVHSHADHWFGVLEMAKHMGAKDVYLHCITDGRDTDPHDGKRFLADLQAKLDELGIGKIASVSGRYYAMDRDNNWDREEKAYAAFVYGEGNHAANAAEAIEASYAADKTDEFVLPCVTCEGGRVQ
;
A
#
# COMPACT_ATOMS: atom_id res chain seq x y z
N GLN A 1 -21.36 8.60 1.32
CA GLN A 1 -19.97 8.83 0.90
C GLN A 1 -19.40 7.55 0.29
N GLN A 2 -18.51 7.66 -0.69
CA GLN A 2 -17.99 6.50 -1.43
C GLN A 2 -17.22 5.52 -0.51
N LEU A 3 -16.38 6.01 0.40
CA LEU A 3 -15.64 5.16 1.33
C LEU A 3 -16.57 4.33 2.23
N THR A 4 -17.69 4.91 2.69
CA THR A 4 -18.68 4.20 3.48
C THR A 4 -19.35 3.06 2.71
N LEU A 5 -19.57 3.25 1.40
CA LEU A 5 -20.10 2.19 0.53
C LEU A 5 -19.11 1.04 0.36
N ILE A 6 -17.82 1.33 0.22
CA ILE A 6 -16.76 0.31 0.16
C ILE A 6 -16.70 -0.46 1.47
N THR A 7 -16.67 0.24 2.61
CA THR A 7 -16.68 -0.40 3.94
C THR A 7 -17.89 -1.32 4.12
N LYS A 8 -19.07 -0.87 3.68
CA LYS A 8 -20.28 -1.69 3.72
C LYS A 8 -20.16 -2.91 2.82
N SER A 9 -19.70 -2.73 1.57
CA SER A 9 -19.51 -3.82 0.62
C SER A 9 -18.55 -4.91 1.13
N ILE A 10 -17.51 -4.52 1.86
CA ILE A 10 -16.60 -5.45 2.52
C ILE A 10 -17.33 -6.23 3.62
N LYS A 11 -18.04 -5.53 4.54
CA LYS A 11 -18.76 -6.15 5.66
C LYS A 11 -19.84 -7.12 5.19
N ASP A 12 -20.55 -6.77 4.13
CA ASP A 12 -21.64 -7.58 3.56
C ASP A 12 -21.12 -8.71 2.63
N GLY A 13 -19.82 -8.78 2.38
CA GLY A 13 -19.20 -9.75 1.46
C GLY A 13 -19.44 -9.47 -0.03
N GLU A 14 -20.09 -8.35 -0.36
CA GLU A 14 -20.41 -8.00 -1.75
C GLU A 14 -19.16 -7.62 -2.58
N MET A 15 -18.10 -7.12 -1.93
CA MET A 15 -16.83 -6.83 -2.61
C MET A 15 -16.23 -8.07 -3.26
N LEU A 16 -16.36 -9.24 -2.63
CA LEU A 16 -15.87 -10.53 -3.16
C LEU A 16 -16.57 -10.94 -4.46
N LYS A 17 -17.73 -10.34 -4.76
CA LYS A 17 -18.53 -10.60 -5.96
C LYS A 17 -18.39 -9.49 -7.00
N ASN A 18 -17.59 -8.45 -6.72
CA ASN A 18 -17.41 -7.35 -7.67
C ASN A 18 -16.77 -7.86 -8.97
N PRO A 19 -17.48 -7.81 -10.11
CA PRO A 19 -17.04 -8.48 -11.34
C PRO A 19 -15.76 -7.88 -11.91
N VAL A 20 -15.50 -6.61 -11.66
CA VAL A 20 -14.28 -5.93 -12.14
C VAL A 20 -13.08 -6.41 -11.35
N LEU A 21 -13.17 -6.44 -10.01
CA LEU A 21 -12.09 -6.92 -9.15
C LEU A 21 -11.83 -8.41 -9.39
N VAL A 22 -12.88 -9.23 -9.41
CA VAL A 22 -12.76 -10.68 -9.65
C VAL A 22 -12.08 -10.95 -10.99
N LYS A 23 -12.56 -10.31 -12.07
CA LYS A 23 -12.00 -10.51 -13.41
C LYS A 23 -10.52 -10.16 -13.49
N ASN A 24 -10.13 -9.00 -12.94
CA ASN A 24 -8.74 -8.54 -13.04
C ASN A 24 -7.79 -9.36 -12.14
N MET A 25 -8.21 -9.68 -10.91
CA MET A 25 -7.41 -10.56 -10.04
C MET A 25 -7.26 -11.95 -10.65
N GLN A 26 -8.36 -12.54 -11.16
CA GLN A 26 -8.30 -13.86 -11.79
C GLN A 26 -7.38 -13.88 -12.99
N ALA A 27 -7.43 -12.85 -13.84
CA ALA A 27 -6.54 -12.73 -14.98
C ALA A 27 -5.06 -12.70 -14.60
N ALA A 28 -4.71 -11.97 -13.53
CA ALA A 28 -3.34 -11.95 -13.01
C ALA A 28 -2.93 -13.33 -12.46
N ILE A 29 -3.79 -13.97 -11.68
CA ILE A 29 -3.55 -15.29 -11.11
C ILE A 29 -3.35 -16.34 -12.21
N ASP A 30 -4.24 -16.39 -13.20
CA ASP A 30 -4.19 -17.34 -14.31
C ASP A 30 -2.94 -17.16 -15.18
N ALA A 31 -2.47 -15.91 -15.31
CA ALA A 31 -1.25 -15.57 -16.02
C ALA A 31 0.03 -15.78 -15.18
N GLY A 32 -0.08 -16.20 -13.92
CA GLY A 32 1.06 -16.32 -13.00
C GLY A 32 1.74 -14.98 -12.71
N LYS A 33 0.99 -13.88 -12.73
CA LYS A 33 1.49 -12.52 -12.49
C LYS A 33 1.21 -12.06 -11.07
N ALA A 34 2.03 -11.11 -10.61
CA ALA A 34 1.82 -10.46 -9.32
C ALA A 34 0.61 -9.52 -9.35
N ILE A 35 -0.02 -9.38 -8.18
CA ILE A 35 -1.03 -8.36 -7.91
C ILE A 35 -0.36 -7.25 -7.11
N HIS A 36 -0.45 -6.01 -7.57
CA HIS A 36 0.06 -4.85 -6.87
C HIS A 36 -1.09 -4.02 -6.31
N LEU A 37 -1.02 -3.72 -5.02
CA LEU A 37 -1.93 -2.83 -4.33
C LEU A 37 -1.19 -1.54 -3.98
N MET A 38 -1.82 -0.40 -4.22
CA MET A 38 -1.24 0.91 -3.92
C MET A 38 -2.27 1.81 -3.26
N GLY A 39 -1.86 2.55 -2.24
CA GLY A 39 -2.73 3.53 -1.59
C GLY A 39 -2.19 4.06 -0.28
N LEU A 40 -2.94 4.99 0.31
CA LEU A 40 -2.69 5.49 1.65
C LEU A 40 -2.97 4.42 2.70
N VAL A 41 -2.06 4.27 3.65
CA VAL A 41 -2.19 3.34 4.77
C VAL A 41 -2.58 4.13 6.01
N GLY A 42 -3.79 3.90 6.52
CA GLY A 42 -4.28 4.60 7.71
C GLY A 42 -5.78 4.56 7.89
N THR A 43 -6.26 5.21 8.93
CA THR A 43 -7.67 5.29 9.31
C THR A 43 -8.29 6.67 9.10
N GLY A 44 -7.62 7.57 8.37
CA GLY A 44 -8.08 8.95 8.15
C GLY A 44 -9.44 9.05 7.46
N GLY A 45 -9.77 8.09 6.59
CA GLY A 45 -11.10 7.99 5.99
C GLY A 45 -11.43 9.11 4.99
N VAL A 46 -10.42 9.80 4.46
CA VAL A 46 -10.57 10.83 3.44
C VAL A 46 -10.32 10.25 2.05
N HIS A 47 -9.16 9.65 1.82
CA HIS A 47 -8.79 9.04 0.54
C HIS A 47 -8.74 7.51 0.61
N SER A 48 -8.53 6.94 1.79
CA SER A 48 -8.40 5.51 2.03
C SER A 48 -8.80 5.16 3.47
N HIS A 49 -8.96 3.87 3.74
CA HIS A 49 -9.13 3.32 5.09
C HIS A 49 -8.47 1.95 5.18
N ALA A 50 -7.87 1.64 6.33
CA ALA A 50 -7.16 0.38 6.55
C ALA A 50 -8.03 -0.87 6.29
N ASP A 51 -9.32 -0.82 6.65
CA ASP A 51 -10.26 -1.92 6.39
C ASP A 51 -10.39 -2.25 4.90
N HIS A 52 -10.17 -1.26 4.01
CA HIS A 52 -10.22 -1.49 2.56
C HIS A 52 -9.02 -2.31 2.10
N TRP A 53 -7.84 -2.05 2.64
CA TRP A 53 -6.66 -2.86 2.42
C TRP A 53 -6.89 -4.31 2.86
N PHE A 54 -7.41 -4.49 4.06
CA PHE A 54 -7.68 -5.82 4.62
C PHE A 54 -8.70 -6.57 3.78
N GLY A 55 -9.78 -5.91 3.36
CA GLY A 55 -10.79 -6.53 2.51
C GLY A 55 -10.24 -6.99 1.15
N VAL A 56 -9.40 -6.18 0.49
CA VAL A 56 -8.78 -6.56 -0.79
C VAL A 56 -7.76 -7.68 -0.60
N LEU A 57 -6.98 -7.68 0.49
CA LEU A 57 -6.05 -8.76 0.82
C LEU A 57 -6.76 -10.08 1.09
N GLU A 58 -7.85 -10.05 1.85
CA GLU A 58 -8.70 -11.23 2.10
C GLU A 58 -9.29 -11.77 0.77
N MET A 59 -9.71 -10.88 -0.12
CA MET A 59 -10.16 -11.26 -1.46
C MET A 59 -9.05 -11.95 -2.26
N ALA A 60 -7.86 -11.37 -2.30
CA ALA A 60 -6.70 -11.95 -2.99
C ALA A 60 -6.35 -13.34 -2.44
N LYS A 61 -6.37 -13.50 -1.12
CA LYS A 61 -6.18 -14.79 -0.45
C LYS A 61 -7.26 -15.81 -0.85
N HIS A 62 -8.52 -15.40 -0.79
CA HIS A 62 -9.66 -16.25 -1.16
C HIS A 62 -9.57 -16.74 -2.60
N MET A 63 -9.13 -15.90 -3.51
CA MET A 63 -8.96 -16.23 -4.93
C MET A 63 -7.70 -17.05 -5.24
N GLY A 64 -6.82 -17.27 -4.26
CA GLY A 64 -5.61 -18.09 -4.41
C GLY A 64 -4.42 -17.32 -5.02
N ALA A 65 -4.39 -15.99 -4.89
CA ALA A 65 -3.23 -15.20 -5.28
C ALA A 65 -1.97 -15.66 -4.50
N LYS A 66 -0.84 -15.71 -5.19
CA LYS A 66 0.45 -16.11 -4.60
C LYS A 66 1.34 -14.90 -4.36
N ASP A 67 1.50 -14.07 -5.37
CA ASP A 67 2.38 -12.91 -5.37
C ASP A 67 1.54 -11.63 -5.27
N VAL A 68 1.54 -11.04 -4.07
CA VAL A 68 0.83 -9.80 -3.79
C VAL A 68 1.82 -8.82 -3.19
N TYR A 69 1.96 -7.65 -3.81
CA TYR A 69 2.88 -6.61 -3.39
C TYR A 69 2.14 -5.32 -3.03
N LEU A 70 2.54 -4.71 -1.93
CA LEU A 70 1.90 -3.51 -1.39
C LEU A 70 2.83 -2.32 -1.50
N HIS A 71 2.38 -1.27 -2.16
CA HIS A 71 3.03 0.03 -2.24
C HIS A 71 2.32 0.96 -1.27
N CYS A 72 2.89 1.09 -0.07
CA CYS A 72 2.28 1.80 1.03
C CYS A 72 2.61 3.29 0.97
N ILE A 73 1.59 4.13 0.90
CA ILE A 73 1.75 5.58 0.98
C ILE A 73 1.38 6.01 2.40
N THR A 74 2.31 6.68 3.09
CA THR A 74 2.09 7.23 4.44
C THR A 74 1.45 8.61 4.35
N ASP A 75 0.55 8.93 5.28
CA ASP A 75 -0.34 10.09 5.23
C ASP A 75 0.24 11.31 5.96
N GLY A 76 0.06 11.41 7.26
CA GLY A 76 0.53 12.52 8.08
C GLY A 76 -0.19 13.86 7.87
N ARG A 77 -1.28 13.89 7.08
CA ARG A 77 -2.14 15.06 6.85
C ARG A 77 -3.57 14.83 7.32
N ASP A 78 -4.14 13.69 6.96
CA ASP A 78 -5.48 13.26 7.37
C ASP A 78 -5.40 12.31 8.58
N THR A 79 -4.19 12.01 9.04
CA THR A 79 -3.83 11.26 10.25
C THR A 79 -2.72 12.00 11.01
N ASP A 80 -2.41 11.56 12.23
CA ASP A 80 -1.28 12.09 13.00
C ASP A 80 0.04 11.88 12.22
N PRO A 81 0.98 12.84 12.29
CA PRO A 81 2.24 12.80 11.54
C PRO A 81 3.17 11.62 11.85
N HIS A 82 2.92 10.85 12.91
CA HIS A 82 3.74 9.70 13.32
C HIS A 82 2.93 8.41 13.49
N ASP A 83 1.69 8.36 13.01
CA ASP A 83 0.84 7.17 13.06
C ASP A 83 1.23 6.10 12.03
N GLY A 84 2.01 6.46 11.02
CA GLY A 84 2.42 5.56 9.93
C GLY A 84 3.12 4.30 10.43
N LYS A 85 3.96 4.41 11.46
CA LYS A 85 4.61 3.25 12.07
C LYS A 85 3.60 2.22 12.58
N ARG A 86 2.55 2.66 13.27
CA ARG A 86 1.48 1.79 13.76
C ARG A 86 0.69 1.18 12.62
N PHE A 87 0.29 1.98 11.63
CA PHE A 87 -0.48 1.48 10.49
C PHE A 87 0.29 0.46 9.64
N LEU A 88 1.59 0.68 9.43
CA LEU A 88 2.43 -0.29 8.72
C LEU A 88 2.60 -1.58 9.52
N ALA A 89 2.71 -1.49 10.86
CA ALA A 89 2.77 -2.67 11.73
C ALA A 89 1.45 -3.46 11.70
N ASP A 90 0.30 -2.79 11.76
CA ASP A 90 -1.02 -3.42 11.68
C ASP A 90 -1.21 -4.11 10.32
N LEU A 91 -0.75 -3.47 9.24
CA LEU A 91 -0.80 -4.06 7.91
C LEU A 91 0.12 -5.29 7.79
N GLN A 92 1.34 -5.21 8.32
CA GLN A 92 2.25 -6.37 8.34
C GLN A 92 1.66 -7.54 9.14
N ALA A 93 1.09 -7.26 10.31
CA ALA A 93 0.40 -8.29 11.11
C ALA A 93 -0.74 -8.97 10.32
N LYS A 94 -1.49 -8.19 9.52
CA LYS A 94 -2.54 -8.75 8.65
C LYS A 94 -1.97 -9.63 7.53
N LEU A 95 -0.85 -9.24 6.93
CA LEU A 95 -0.15 -10.06 5.93
C LEU A 95 0.33 -11.38 6.55
N ASP A 96 0.89 -11.33 7.75
CA ASP A 96 1.36 -12.49 8.48
C ASP A 96 0.19 -13.45 8.83
N GLU A 97 -0.94 -12.89 9.29
CA GLU A 97 -2.17 -13.65 9.56
C GLU A 97 -2.68 -14.36 8.30
N LEU A 98 -2.74 -13.68 7.18
CA LEU A 98 -3.21 -14.23 5.92
C LEU A 98 -2.21 -15.15 5.25
N GLY A 99 -0.92 -15.03 5.58
CA GLY A 99 0.17 -15.79 4.96
C GLY A 99 0.37 -15.44 3.48
N ILE A 100 0.01 -14.24 3.05
CA ILE A 100 0.25 -13.72 1.70
C ILE A 100 0.67 -12.26 1.74
N GLY A 101 1.35 -11.84 0.69
CA GLY A 101 1.67 -10.44 0.45
C GLY A 101 2.98 -9.99 1.12
N LYS A 102 3.55 -8.95 0.54
CA LYS A 102 4.75 -8.27 1.05
C LYS A 102 4.61 -6.78 0.86
N ILE A 103 5.03 -5.99 1.83
CA ILE A 103 5.18 -4.55 1.63
C ILE A 103 6.41 -4.33 0.75
N ALA A 104 6.20 -3.88 -0.47
CA ALA A 104 7.24 -3.71 -1.48
C ALA A 104 7.91 -2.33 -1.43
N SER A 105 7.16 -1.32 -1.00
CA SER A 105 7.68 0.03 -0.86
C SER A 105 6.88 0.85 0.14
N VAL A 106 7.53 1.84 0.72
CA VAL A 106 6.93 2.87 1.59
C VAL A 106 7.31 4.23 1.05
N SER A 107 6.35 5.14 0.90
CA SER A 107 6.58 6.51 0.43
C SER A 107 5.60 7.47 1.09
N GLY A 108 6.07 8.64 1.49
CA GLY A 108 5.19 9.71 1.94
C GLY A 108 4.33 10.26 0.80
N ARG A 109 3.11 10.70 1.14
CA ARG A 109 2.18 11.28 0.17
C ARG A 109 2.70 12.55 -0.52
N TYR A 110 3.64 13.24 0.10
CA TYR A 110 4.32 14.38 -0.50
C TYR A 110 4.96 14.04 -1.84
N TYR A 111 5.44 12.81 -2.00
CA TYR A 111 6.05 12.31 -3.24
C TYR A 111 5.02 11.59 -4.11
N ALA A 112 4.31 10.62 -3.55
CA ALA A 112 3.46 9.71 -4.33
C ALA A 112 2.06 10.25 -4.66
N MET A 113 1.69 11.40 -4.12
CA MET A 113 0.37 12.02 -4.34
C MET A 113 0.49 13.51 -4.67
N ASP A 114 1.59 13.93 -5.31
CA ASP A 114 1.69 15.30 -5.80
C ASP A 114 0.61 15.55 -6.86
N ARG A 115 0.01 16.72 -6.82
CA ARG A 115 -1.04 17.15 -7.77
C ARG A 115 -0.81 18.58 -8.29
N ASP A 116 0.38 19.10 -8.02
CA ASP A 116 0.77 20.47 -8.34
C ASP A 116 1.87 20.52 -9.41
N ASN A 117 2.08 19.37 -10.12
CA ASN A 117 3.08 19.19 -11.20
C ASN A 117 4.53 19.31 -10.71
N ASN A 118 4.81 18.90 -9.48
CA ASN A 118 6.18 18.77 -8.99
C ASN A 118 6.76 17.43 -9.43
N TRP A 119 7.07 17.32 -10.70
CA TRP A 119 7.48 16.07 -11.36
C TRP A 119 8.70 15.41 -10.71
N ASP A 120 9.60 16.20 -10.13
CA ASP A 120 10.76 15.72 -9.37
C ASP A 120 10.37 14.91 -8.11
N ARG A 121 9.18 15.15 -7.55
CA ARG A 121 8.63 14.38 -6.44
C ARG A 121 8.05 13.07 -6.94
N GLU A 122 7.18 13.14 -7.95
CA GLU A 122 6.54 11.95 -8.52
C GLU A 122 7.55 11.00 -9.14
N GLU A 123 8.59 11.52 -9.82
CA GLU A 123 9.67 10.71 -10.38
C GLU A 123 10.31 9.80 -9.32
N LYS A 124 10.56 10.32 -8.11
CA LYS A 124 11.15 9.53 -7.02
C LYS A 124 10.25 8.38 -6.58
N ALA A 125 8.94 8.64 -6.44
CA ALA A 125 7.98 7.61 -6.08
C ALA A 125 7.84 6.58 -7.23
N TYR A 126 7.72 7.05 -8.46
CA TYR A 126 7.65 6.19 -9.64
C TYR A 126 8.89 5.30 -9.79
N ALA A 127 10.08 5.87 -9.61
CA ALA A 127 11.33 5.12 -9.69
C ALA A 127 11.39 4.00 -8.64
N ALA A 128 10.95 4.26 -7.42
CA ALA A 128 10.87 3.24 -6.38
C ALA A 128 9.88 2.12 -6.74
N PHE A 129 8.69 2.48 -7.26
CA PHE A 129 7.64 1.50 -7.55
C PHE A 129 7.93 0.66 -8.80
N VAL A 130 8.47 1.26 -9.85
CA VAL A 130 8.63 0.64 -11.17
C VAL A 130 10.04 0.11 -11.41
N TYR A 131 11.05 0.88 -11.01
CA TYR A 131 12.45 0.50 -11.24
C TYR A 131 13.11 -0.15 -10.03
N GLY A 132 12.53 -0.01 -8.84
CA GLY A 132 13.13 -0.46 -7.59
C GLY A 132 14.33 0.40 -7.19
N GLU A 133 14.33 1.66 -7.58
CA GLU A 133 15.38 2.64 -7.31
C GLU A 133 15.04 3.52 -6.09
N GLY A 134 16.03 4.17 -5.52
CA GLY A 134 15.89 5.08 -4.38
C GLY A 134 16.45 4.50 -3.09
N ASN A 135 15.84 4.85 -1.96
CA ASN A 135 16.25 4.30 -0.67
C ASN A 135 15.85 2.83 -0.54
N HIS A 136 16.60 2.09 0.24
CA HIS A 136 16.31 0.68 0.53
C HIS A 136 16.33 0.43 2.04
N ALA A 137 15.42 -0.41 2.50
CA ALA A 137 15.37 -0.93 3.87
C ALA A 137 14.99 -2.41 3.84
N ALA A 138 15.31 -3.15 4.89
CA ALA A 138 15.00 -4.58 4.95
C ALA A 138 13.50 -4.86 5.06
N ASN A 139 12.73 -3.90 5.60
CA ASN A 139 11.28 -3.98 5.79
C ASN A 139 10.66 -2.59 6.00
N ALA A 140 9.34 -2.53 6.06
CA ALA A 140 8.61 -1.27 6.23
C ALA A 140 8.87 -0.60 7.59
N ALA A 141 9.10 -1.38 8.65
CA ALA A 141 9.40 -0.83 9.98
C ALA A 141 10.73 -0.06 9.98
N GLU A 142 11.78 -0.63 9.38
CA GLU A 142 13.07 0.04 9.23
C GLU A 142 12.95 1.30 8.36
N ALA A 143 12.18 1.25 7.29
CA ALA A 143 11.97 2.39 6.40
C ALA A 143 11.37 3.59 7.14
N ILE A 144 10.31 3.37 7.93
CA ILE A 144 9.63 4.44 8.66
C ILE A 144 10.47 4.94 9.84
N GLU A 145 11.18 4.05 10.54
CA GLU A 145 12.08 4.43 11.64
C GLU A 145 13.26 5.28 11.17
N ALA A 146 13.86 4.92 10.03
CA ALA A 146 14.91 5.72 9.40
C ALA A 146 14.41 7.11 8.99
N SER A 147 13.17 7.23 8.52
CA SER A 147 12.55 8.50 8.19
C SER A 147 12.39 9.38 9.44
N TYR A 148 11.86 8.82 10.53
CA TYR A 148 11.67 9.55 11.78
C TYR A 148 13.01 9.96 12.42
N ALA A 149 14.02 9.11 12.33
CA ALA A 149 15.38 9.43 12.79
C ALA A 149 16.02 10.60 12.01
N ALA A 150 15.54 10.85 10.79
CA ALA A 150 15.94 11.97 9.94
C ALA A 150 14.98 13.17 10.04
N ASP A 151 14.18 13.27 11.11
CA ASP A 151 13.16 14.31 11.33
C ASP A 151 12.13 14.45 10.17
N LYS A 152 11.85 13.35 9.48
CA LYS A 152 10.84 13.29 8.42
C LYS A 152 9.63 12.50 8.90
N THR A 153 8.51 13.20 9.03
CA THR A 153 7.22 12.61 9.42
C THR A 153 6.60 11.82 8.28
N ASP A 154 5.45 11.20 8.51
CA ASP A 154 4.74 10.33 7.57
C ASP A 154 4.56 10.95 6.18
N GLU A 155 4.16 12.22 6.13
CA GLU A 155 3.95 12.92 4.87
C GLU A 155 5.21 12.95 3.98
N PHE A 156 6.40 13.03 4.61
CA PHE A 156 7.67 13.30 3.95
C PHE A 156 8.63 12.10 3.90
N VAL A 157 8.12 10.89 4.13
CA VAL A 157 8.93 9.67 3.97
C VAL A 157 9.45 9.60 2.54
N LEU A 158 10.77 9.62 2.39
CA LEU A 158 11.39 9.44 1.07
C LEU A 158 11.04 8.05 0.51
N PRO A 159 10.70 7.93 -0.78
CA PRO A 159 10.40 6.63 -1.38
C PRO A 159 11.48 5.61 -1.08
N CYS A 160 11.08 4.49 -0.52
CA CYS A 160 11.94 3.44 -0.01
C CYS A 160 11.44 2.06 -0.47
N VAL A 161 12.32 1.29 -1.10
CA VAL A 161 12.07 -0.10 -1.50
C VAL A 161 12.31 -1.00 -0.28
N THR A 162 11.37 -1.86 0.03
CA THR A 162 11.42 -2.71 1.24
C THR A 162 11.38 -4.21 0.95
N CYS A 163 11.36 -4.59 -0.32
CA CYS A 163 11.29 -5.99 -0.73
C CYS A 163 11.89 -6.16 -2.14
N GLU A 164 12.73 -7.16 -2.31
CA GLU A 164 13.19 -7.56 -3.63
C GLU A 164 12.05 -8.16 -4.47
N GLY A 165 12.06 -7.90 -5.78
CA GLY A 165 11.09 -8.42 -6.73
C GLY A 165 9.71 -7.78 -6.67
N GLY A 166 9.48 -6.82 -5.77
CA GLY A 166 8.19 -6.16 -5.58
C GLY A 166 7.91 -4.96 -6.51
N ARG A 167 8.74 -4.72 -7.52
CA ARG A 167 8.51 -3.65 -8.48
C ARG A 167 7.38 -3.98 -9.46
N VAL A 168 6.64 -2.96 -9.86
CA VAL A 168 5.60 -3.08 -10.90
C VAL A 168 6.27 -3.33 -12.25
N GLN A 169 5.86 -4.38 -12.98
CA GLN A 169 6.40 -4.78 -14.29
C GLN A 169 5.31 -4.76 -15.37
#